data_235cf74a7f2554a958ba7dd70b53c8e3
#
_entry.id   235cf74a7f2554a958ba7dd70b53c8e3
#
_cell.length_a   1.000
_cell.length_b   1.000
_cell.length_c   1.000
_cell.angle_alpha   90.00
_cell.angle_beta   90.00
_cell.angle_gamma   90.00
#
_symmetry.space_group_name_H-M   'P 1'
#
loop_
_entity.id
_entity.type
_entity.pdbx_description
1 polymer ?
#
loop_
_entity_poly.entity_id
_entity_poly.type
_entity_poly.pdbx_seq_one_letter_code
_entity_poly.pdbx_strand_id
1 'polypeptide(L)'
;IYDPASDAWYWLDSVNNGAMAVSKDVYQDSNGGKWVRYDANGHMIKGWNTNSQGTYYFDLITGAMAKGTVVIDGITCVFDYNTGILQSTNVDVTKYREIKRTNYYADGSVMNTLTTDYDAQGRLLKEQRRDKSGNLQVQDDFYYEYNGMLTKHTHREYGNDNYSYEYRYEYDKSNRFAKISVYRYNGGWYLYSYWTAKEWDSLGSVSKFWEYNGQNKVTCIVNLTSSGSRNRYTKMTIVNSSNQTVRTDTWSYDSNGHLAGWTNSGNSNGYSNVLRLSSNNNIGAGNPLFDRHCGKFVTDDKITSASIKFQNDEVVEIRQNNQRISYTNQESMGMNGSNNLTRTFATYTDGGNFRYRTLVEYFKYKN
;
A
#
# COMPACT_ATOMS: atom_id res chain seq x y z
N ILE A 1 -7.80 -26.94 29.58
CA ILE A 1 -9.22 -27.28 29.56
C ILE A 1 -9.80 -26.80 28.26
N TYR A 2 -10.55 -27.65 27.58
CA TYR A 2 -11.32 -27.27 26.40
C TYR A 2 -12.74 -26.88 26.80
N ASP A 3 -13.23 -25.76 26.33
CA ASP A 3 -14.61 -25.31 26.49
C ASP A 3 -15.36 -25.38 25.14
N PRO A 4 -16.35 -26.29 25.02
CA PRO A 4 -17.12 -26.41 23.79
C PRO A 4 -18.02 -25.20 23.48
N ALA A 5 -18.37 -24.39 24.46
CA ALA A 5 -19.23 -23.24 24.26
C ALA A 5 -18.51 -22.07 23.53
N SER A 6 -17.22 -21.93 23.80
CA SER A 6 -16.37 -20.94 23.14
C SER A 6 -15.48 -21.53 22.03
N ASP A 7 -15.54 -22.86 21.82
CA ASP A 7 -14.62 -23.61 20.93
C ASP A 7 -13.14 -23.27 21.18
N ALA A 8 -12.77 -23.13 22.48
CA ALA A 8 -11.46 -22.64 22.84
C ALA A 8 -10.79 -23.50 23.92
N TRP A 9 -9.46 -23.51 23.91
CA TRP A 9 -8.63 -24.09 24.95
C TRP A 9 -8.16 -23.01 25.91
N TYR A 10 -8.25 -23.29 27.22
CA TYR A 10 -7.81 -22.42 28.31
C TYR A 10 -6.73 -23.11 29.14
N TRP A 11 -5.85 -22.31 29.75
CA TRP A 11 -4.86 -22.77 30.71
C TRP A 11 -5.16 -22.18 32.07
N LEU A 12 -5.31 -23.08 33.06
CA LEU A 12 -5.44 -22.71 34.47
C LEU A 12 -4.11 -23.03 35.15
N ASP A 13 -3.48 -22.01 35.71
CA ASP A 13 -2.16 -22.10 36.30
C ASP A 13 -2.28 -22.72 37.73
N SER A 14 -1.84 -23.96 37.86
CA SER A 14 -1.91 -24.68 39.14
C SER A 14 -1.01 -24.07 40.26
N VAL A 15 0.02 -23.30 39.84
CA VAL A 15 0.94 -22.61 40.75
C VAL A 15 0.36 -21.29 41.23
N ASN A 16 -0.57 -20.71 40.48
CA ASN A 16 -1.23 -19.42 40.76
C ASN A 16 -2.72 -19.61 41.15
N ASN A 17 -3.01 -20.54 42.03
CA ASN A 17 -4.36 -20.81 42.52
C ASN A 17 -5.42 -21.04 41.42
N GLY A 18 -5.03 -21.60 40.29
CA GLY A 18 -5.92 -21.86 39.17
C GLY A 18 -6.24 -20.62 38.32
N ALA A 19 -5.47 -19.56 38.44
CA ALA A 19 -5.68 -18.35 37.62
C ALA A 19 -5.57 -18.67 36.10
N MET A 20 -6.51 -18.15 35.32
CA MET A 20 -6.52 -18.34 33.87
C MET A 20 -5.36 -17.56 33.21
N ALA A 21 -4.66 -18.20 32.29
CA ALA A 21 -3.64 -17.54 31.49
C ALA A 21 -4.29 -16.57 30.49
N VAL A 22 -3.96 -15.29 30.55
CA VAL A 22 -4.41 -14.23 29.64
C VAL A 22 -3.23 -13.41 29.15
N SER A 23 -3.21 -13.07 27.86
CA SER A 23 -2.16 -12.24 27.23
C SER A 23 -0.74 -12.69 27.54
N LYS A 24 -0.47 -14.00 27.61
CA LYS A 24 0.85 -14.54 27.94
C LYS A 24 1.18 -15.84 27.22
N ASP A 25 2.48 -16.14 27.16
CA ASP A 25 3.01 -17.43 26.73
C ASP A 25 3.13 -18.37 27.92
N VAL A 26 2.81 -19.65 27.72
CA VAL A 26 2.90 -20.71 28.73
C VAL A 26 3.69 -21.87 28.13
N TYR A 27 4.64 -22.40 28.90
CA TYR A 27 5.29 -23.65 28.57
C TYR A 27 4.47 -24.81 29.12
N GLN A 28 4.11 -25.76 28.28
CA GLN A 28 3.41 -27.00 28.65
C GLN A 28 4.36 -28.18 28.54
N ASP A 29 4.69 -28.82 29.65
CA ASP A 29 5.58 -30.00 29.68
C ASP A 29 4.97 -31.25 29.07
N SER A 30 3.65 -31.30 28.96
CA SER A 30 2.93 -32.43 28.38
C SER A 30 3.21 -32.57 26.88
N ASN A 31 3.25 -33.81 26.38
CA ASN A 31 3.46 -34.13 24.96
C ASN A 31 4.77 -33.59 24.34
N GLY A 32 5.87 -33.74 25.08
CA GLY A 32 7.21 -33.40 24.60
C GLY A 32 7.66 -31.96 24.82
N GLY A 33 6.87 -31.17 25.56
CA GLY A 33 7.18 -29.78 25.87
C GLY A 33 6.91 -28.83 24.72
N LYS A 34 6.07 -27.82 24.95
CA LYS A 34 5.75 -26.81 23.91
C LYS A 34 5.41 -25.46 24.51
N TRP A 35 5.74 -24.40 23.83
CA TRP A 35 5.23 -23.05 24.11
C TRP A 35 3.90 -22.84 23.40
N VAL A 36 2.90 -22.32 24.11
CA VAL A 36 1.59 -21.92 23.61
C VAL A 36 1.30 -20.48 24.05
N ARG A 37 0.46 -19.78 23.34
CA ARG A 37 0.07 -18.40 23.66
C ARG A 37 -1.42 -18.32 23.91
N TYR A 38 -1.81 -17.52 24.91
CA TYR A 38 -3.20 -17.22 25.23
C TYR A 38 -3.48 -15.73 24.97
N ASP A 39 -4.63 -15.43 24.36
CA ASP A 39 -5.07 -14.07 24.06
C ASP A 39 -5.60 -13.34 25.32
N ALA A 40 -6.13 -12.13 25.16
CA ALA A 40 -6.69 -11.33 26.25
C ALA A 40 -7.95 -11.95 26.88
N ASN A 41 -8.61 -12.88 26.21
CA ASN A 41 -9.78 -13.62 26.70
C ASN A 41 -9.40 -14.99 27.29
N GLY A 42 -8.11 -15.33 27.26
CA GLY A 42 -7.61 -16.63 27.71
C GLY A 42 -7.74 -17.75 26.69
N HIS A 43 -8.10 -17.47 25.44
CA HIS A 43 -8.18 -18.48 24.39
C HIS A 43 -6.79 -18.82 23.86
N MET A 44 -6.51 -20.12 23.67
CA MET A 44 -5.27 -20.57 23.04
C MET A 44 -5.22 -20.09 21.59
N ILE A 45 -4.17 -19.35 21.24
CA ILE A 45 -3.94 -18.87 19.89
C ILE A 45 -3.46 -20.02 19.00
N LYS A 46 -4.01 -20.07 17.78
CA LYS A 46 -3.63 -21.00 16.72
C LYS A 46 -3.45 -20.23 15.41
N GLY A 47 -2.59 -20.73 14.52
CA GLY A 47 -2.26 -20.07 13.27
C GLY A 47 -1.34 -18.87 13.43
N TRP A 48 -1.36 -17.98 12.46
CA TRP A 48 -0.55 -16.77 12.43
C TRP A 48 -1.00 -15.76 13.50
N ASN A 49 -0.05 -15.18 14.21
CA ASN A 49 -0.30 -14.15 15.21
C ASN A 49 0.80 -13.09 15.16
N THR A 50 0.42 -11.82 15.03
CA THR A 50 1.36 -10.69 15.02
C THR A 50 1.08 -9.76 16.19
N ASN A 51 2.14 -9.34 16.89
CA ASN A 51 2.09 -8.35 17.97
C ASN A 51 3.21 -7.30 17.78
N SER A 52 3.42 -6.44 18.77
CA SER A 52 4.45 -5.40 18.73
C SER A 52 5.90 -5.93 18.67
N GLN A 53 6.12 -7.19 19.04
CA GLN A 53 7.44 -7.82 19.03
C GLN A 53 7.75 -8.52 17.71
N GLY A 54 6.73 -9.00 16.98
CA GLY A 54 6.91 -9.69 15.69
C GLY A 54 5.75 -10.59 15.29
N THR A 55 5.99 -11.38 14.25
CA THR A 55 5.05 -12.36 13.71
C THR A 55 5.44 -13.76 14.18
N TYR A 56 4.46 -14.53 14.60
CA TYR A 56 4.57 -15.90 15.13
C TYR A 56 3.61 -16.84 14.38
N TYR A 57 3.87 -18.12 14.47
CA TYR A 57 2.92 -19.13 14.05
C TYR A 57 2.72 -20.17 15.17
N PHE A 58 1.48 -20.53 15.39
CA PHE A 58 1.08 -21.56 16.35
C PHE A 58 0.38 -22.68 15.59
N ASP A 59 0.82 -23.92 15.81
CA ASP A 59 0.26 -25.09 15.13
C ASP A 59 -1.28 -25.14 15.27
N LEU A 60 -1.97 -25.39 14.16
CA LEU A 60 -3.45 -25.32 14.11
C LEU A 60 -4.14 -26.37 14.98
N ILE A 61 -3.45 -27.49 15.25
CA ILE A 61 -4.00 -28.59 16.06
C ILE A 61 -3.58 -28.44 17.52
N THR A 62 -2.30 -28.32 17.76
CA THR A 62 -1.70 -28.40 19.07
C THR A 62 -1.52 -27.04 19.76
N GLY A 63 -1.59 -25.94 19.03
CA GLY A 63 -1.25 -24.60 19.51
C GLY A 63 0.24 -24.39 19.80
N ALA A 64 1.12 -25.33 19.38
CA ALA A 64 2.56 -25.22 19.63
C ALA A 64 3.17 -24.06 18.82
N MET A 65 3.94 -23.19 19.49
CA MET A 65 4.69 -22.11 18.86
C MET A 65 5.76 -22.68 17.92
N ALA A 66 5.75 -22.28 16.68
CA ALA A 66 6.77 -22.65 15.69
C ALA A 66 8.13 -22.07 16.07
N LYS A 67 9.19 -22.89 15.98
CA LYS A 67 10.58 -22.53 16.21
C LYS A 67 11.47 -23.22 15.19
N GLY A 68 12.56 -22.56 14.78
CA GLY A 68 13.42 -23.07 13.71
C GLY A 68 12.74 -23.07 12.34
N THR A 69 13.07 -24.04 11.51
CA THR A 69 12.55 -24.12 10.14
C THR A 69 11.29 -24.99 10.08
N VAL A 70 10.17 -24.40 9.63
CA VAL A 70 8.87 -25.08 9.51
C VAL A 70 8.28 -24.77 8.13
N VAL A 71 7.62 -25.76 7.51
CA VAL A 71 6.85 -25.54 6.27
C VAL A 71 5.37 -25.30 6.63
N ILE A 72 4.85 -24.14 6.27
CA ILE A 72 3.48 -23.71 6.52
C ILE A 72 2.84 -23.37 5.18
N ASP A 73 1.77 -24.07 4.80
CA ASP A 73 1.05 -23.86 3.55
C ASP A 73 1.98 -23.78 2.30
N GLY A 74 2.99 -24.66 2.25
CA GLY A 74 3.97 -24.74 1.16
C GLY A 74 5.09 -23.68 1.21
N ILE A 75 5.13 -22.83 2.23
CA ILE A 75 6.17 -21.83 2.45
C ILE A 75 7.12 -22.30 3.54
N THR A 76 8.42 -22.33 3.25
CA THR A 76 9.44 -22.57 4.26
C THR A 76 9.65 -21.29 5.06
N CYS A 77 9.33 -21.35 6.35
CA CYS A 77 9.47 -20.24 7.30
C CYS A 77 10.58 -20.58 8.30
N VAL A 78 11.38 -19.58 8.64
CA VAL A 78 12.41 -19.68 9.68
C VAL A 78 12.02 -18.80 10.85
N PHE A 79 11.78 -19.43 12.00
CA PHE A 79 11.47 -18.76 13.26
C PHE A 79 12.67 -18.77 14.18
N ASP A 80 12.85 -17.69 14.94
CA ASP A 80 13.87 -17.62 15.97
C ASP A 80 13.66 -18.73 17.01
N TYR A 81 14.72 -19.45 17.33
CA TYR A 81 14.61 -20.64 18.19
C TYR A 81 14.26 -20.30 19.63
N ASN A 82 14.65 -19.13 20.12
CA ASN A 82 14.38 -18.68 21.48
C ASN A 82 13.02 -18.00 21.61
N THR A 83 12.76 -17.03 20.73
CA THR A 83 11.58 -16.14 20.81
C THR A 83 10.37 -16.64 20.02
N GLY A 84 10.57 -17.49 18.99
CA GLY A 84 9.51 -17.90 18.07
C GLY A 84 9.13 -16.81 17.06
N ILE A 85 9.89 -15.72 16.96
CA ILE A 85 9.62 -14.64 15.98
C ILE A 85 10.04 -15.08 14.59
N LEU A 86 9.18 -14.86 13.60
CA LEU A 86 9.49 -15.10 12.19
C LEU A 86 10.68 -14.23 11.76
N GLN A 87 11.75 -14.85 11.30
CA GLN A 87 12.97 -14.20 10.81
C GLN A 87 12.98 -14.07 9.30
N SER A 88 12.58 -15.14 8.58
CA SER A 88 12.58 -15.15 7.13
C SER A 88 11.63 -16.21 6.56
N THR A 89 11.34 -16.07 5.26
CA THR A 89 10.64 -17.08 4.47
C THR A 89 11.42 -17.33 3.19
N ASN A 90 11.19 -18.48 2.53
CA ASN A 90 11.72 -18.73 1.18
C ASN A 90 10.96 -17.99 0.09
N VAL A 91 9.96 -17.20 0.46
CA VAL A 91 9.19 -16.36 -0.47
C VAL A 91 9.84 -14.98 -0.55
N ASP A 92 10.46 -14.71 -1.69
CA ASP A 92 10.88 -13.37 -2.07
C ASP A 92 9.67 -12.62 -2.63
N VAL A 93 9.01 -11.84 -1.79
CA VAL A 93 7.79 -11.08 -2.14
C VAL A 93 8.02 -10.11 -3.31
N THR A 94 9.27 -9.69 -3.56
CA THR A 94 9.61 -8.81 -4.69
C THR A 94 9.39 -9.47 -6.05
N LYS A 95 9.35 -10.81 -6.09
CA LYS A 95 9.08 -11.61 -7.29
C LYS A 95 7.58 -11.87 -7.53
N TYR A 96 6.74 -11.33 -6.68
CA TYR A 96 5.29 -11.47 -6.78
C TYR A 96 4.64 -10.15 -7.13
N ARG A 97 3.52 -10.21 -7.85
CA ARG A 97 2.68 -9.06 -8.21
C ARG A 97 1.27 -9.30 -7.73
N GLU A 98 0.70 -8.30 -7.06
CA GLU A 98 -0.69 -8.35 -6.64
C GLU A 98 -1.62 -8.42 -7.85
N ILE A 99 -2.48 -9.45 -7.90
CA ILE A 99 -3.49 -9.62 -8.95
C ILE A 99 -4.89 -9.38 -8.44
N LYS A 100 -5.10 -9.53 -7.12
CA LYS A 100 -6.40 -9.30 -6.53
C LYS A 100 -6.29 -8.94 -5.05
N ARG A 101 -7.06 -7.97 -4.63
CA ARG A 101 -7.24 -7.56 -3.23
C ARG A 101 -8.73 -7.55 -2.92
N THR A 102 -9.15 -8.30 -1.91
CA THR A 102 -10.54 -8.34 -1.45
C THR A 102 -10.59 -7.85 -0.02
N ASN A 103 -11.39 -6.81 0.22
CA ASN A 103 -11.65 -6.30 1.56
C ASN A 103 -12.97 -6.85 2.08
N TYR A 104 -13.00 -7.21 3.34
CA TYR A 104 -14.15 -7.80 4.03
C TYR A 104 -14.53 -6.97 5.25
N TYR A 105 -15.84 -6.87 5.50
CA TYR A 105 -16.34 -6.37 6.78
C TYR A 105 -16.08 -7.38 7.92
N ALA A 106 -16.40 -6.98 9.16
CA ALA A 106 -16.24 -7.82 10.35
C ALA A 106 -17.10 -9.10 10.31
N ASP A 107 -18.23 -9.06 9.64
CA ASP A 107 -19.13 -10.21 9.43
C ASP A 107 -18.67 -11.17 8.33
N GLY A 108 -17.53 -10.91 7.69
CA GLY A 108 -17.00 -11.71 6.60
C GLY A 108 -17.59 -11.40 5.22
N SER A 109 -18.56 -10.50 5.12
CA SER A 109 -19.10 -10.08 3.81
C SER A 109 -18.09 -9.23 3.04
N VAL A 110 -18.12 -9.33 1.69
CA VAL A 110 -17.23 -8.54 0.83
C VAL A 110 -17.60 -7.06 0.90
N MET A 111 -16.60 -6.21 1.14
CA MET A 111 -16.73 -4.76 1.07
C MET A 111 -16.47 -4.25 -0.36
N ASN A 112 -15.36 -4.64 -0.93
CA ASN A 112 -14.96 -4.34 -2.30
C ASN A 112 -13.85 -5.28 -2.77
N THR A 113 -13.61 -5.28 -4.07
CA THR A 113 -12.52 -6.04 -4.70
C THR A 113 -11.76 -5.14 -5.66
N LEU A 114 -10.44 -5.19 -5.62
CA LEU A 114 -9.53 -4.65 -6.63
C LEU A 114 -8.91 -5.82 -7.40
N THR A 115 -8.93 -5.76 -8.73
CA THR A 115 -8.20 -6.70 -9.60
C THR A 115 -7.20 -5.94 -10.46
N THR A 116 -6.05 -6.56 -10.71
CA THR A 116 -4.92 -5.95 -11.41
C THR A 116 -4.41 -6.90 -12.49
N ASP A 117 -4.34 -6.39 -13.73
CA ASP A 117 -3.82 -7.12 -14.88
C ASP A 117 -2.46 -6.57 -15.31
N TYR A 118 -1.55 -7.46 -15.72
CA TYR A 118 -0.21 -7.13 -16.19
C TYR A 118 0.05 -7.70 -17.58
N ASP A 119 0.92 -7.05 -18.34
CA ASP A 119 1.45 -7.64 -19.58
C ASP A 119 2.55 -8.68 -19.31
N ALA A 120 3.06 -9.27 -20.39
CA ALA A 120 4.11 -10.29 -20.31
C ALA A 120 5.44 -9.75 -19.73
N GLN A 121 5.65 -8.44 -19.76
CA GLN A 121 6.80 -7.75 -19.18
C GLN A 121 6.56 -7.30 -17.72
N GLY A 122 5.38 -7.63 -17.13
CA GLY A 122 5.00 -7.27 -15.78
C GLY A 122 4.63 -5.79 -15.60
N ARG A 123 4.29 -5.10 -16.70
CA ARG A 123 3.80 -3.72 -16.64
C ARG A 123 2.30 -3.74 -16.40
N LEU A 124 1.83 -2.83 -15.56
CA LEU A 124 0.42 -2.69 -15.22
C LEU A 124 -0.40 -2.31 -16.46
N LEU A 125 -1.40 -3.14 -16.81
CA LEU A 125 -2.30 -2.86 -17.93
C LEU A 125 -3.63 -2.30 -17.48
N LYS A 126 -4.17 -2.84 -16.38
CA LYS A 126 -5.50 -2.50 -15.92
C LYS A 126 -5.65 -2.71 -14.42
N GLU A 127 -6.41 -1.81 -13.78
CA GLU A 127 -6.93 -2.01 -12.44
C GLU A 127 -8.45 -1.80 -12.46
N GLN A 128 -9.20 -2.65 -11.74
CA GLN A 128 -10.64 -2.54 -11.62
C GLN A 128 -11.05 -2.67 -10.16
N ARG A 129 -11.80 -1.68 -9.66
CA ARG A 129 -12.44 -1.72 -8.35
C ARG A 129 -13.92 -1.98 -8.50
N ARG A 130 -14.41 -3.00 -7.78
CA ARG A 130 -15.81 -3.38 -7.72
C ARG A 130 -16.36 -3.22 -6.31
N ASP A 131 -17.63 -2.84 -6.21
CA ASP A 131 -18.34 -2.77 -4.93
C ASP A 131 -18.68 -4.18 -4.38
N LYS A 132 -19.37 -4.21 -3.24
CA LYS A 132 -19.84 -5.44 -2.58
C LYS A 132 -20.78 -6.29 -3.46
N SER A 133 -21.46 -5.70 -4.41
CA SER A 133 -22.39 -6.36 -5.33
C SER A 133 -21.71 -6.81 -6.63
N GLY A 134 -20.40 -6.57 -6.78
CA GLY A 134 -19.62 -6.87 -7.98
C GLY A 134 -19.72 -5.82 -9.07
N ASN A 135 -20.43 -4.70 -8.86
CA ASN A 135 -20.55 -3.63 -9.85
C ASN A 135 -19.23 -2.88 -9.97
N LEU A 136 -18.82 -2.62 -11.20
CA LEU A 136 -17.61 -1.85 -11.49
C LEU A 136 -17.80 -0.39 -11.05
N GLN A 137 -16.90 0.07 -10.17
CA GLN A 137 -16.90 1.44 -9.62
C GLN A 137 -15.82 2.31 -10.27
N VAL A 138 -14.63 1.74 -10.44
CA VAL A 138 -13.48 2.44 -11.01
C VAL A 138 -12.74 1.50 -11.93
N GLN A 139 -12.24 2.03 -13.04
CA GLN A 139 -11.31 1.35 -13.93
C GLN A 139 -10.18 2.29 -14.34
N ASP A 140 -8.97 1.79 -14.24
CA ASP A 140 -7.76 2.39 -14.76
C ASP A 140 -7.18 1.51 -15.86
N ASP A 141 -6.88 2.11 -17.03
CA ASP A 141 -6.26 1.45 -18.18
C ASP A 141 -4.93 2.16 -18.50
N PHE A 142 -3.86 1.38 -18.69
CA PHE A 142 -2.51 1.86 -18.95
C PHE A 142 -2.03 1.41 -20.34
N TYR A 143 -1.45 2.32 -21.11
CA TYR A 143 -1.04 2.08 -22.49
C TYR A 143 0.44 2.43 -22.65
N TYR A 144 1.20 1.51 -23.22
CA TYR A 144 2.64 1.64 -23.39
C TYR A 144 3.05 1.61 -24.85
N GLU A 145 4.12 2.32 -25.18
CA GLU A 145 4.83 2.15 -26.44
C GLU A 145 5.69 0.87 -26.42
N TYR A 146 6.18 0.49 -27.60
CA TYR A 146 7.05 -0.69 -27.78
C TYR A 146 8.32 -0.62 -26.93
N ASN A 147 8.86 0.59 -26.70
CA ASN A 147 10.02 0.82 -25.82
C ASN A 147 9.71 0.71 -24.31
N GLY A 148 8.45 0.43 -23.95
CA GLY A 148 8.00 0.27 -22.56
C GLY A 148 7.59 1.56 -21.86
N MET A 149 7.59 2.70 -22.55
CA MET A 149 7.19 3.99 -21.99
C MET A 149 5.67 4.11 -21.93
N LEU A 150 5.15 4.54 -20.77
CA LEU A 150 3.72 4.81 -20.59
C LEU A 150 3.31 6.05 -21.40
N THR A 151 2.39 5.90 -22.35
CA THR A 151 1.92 7.00 -23.20
C THR A 151 0.55 7.53 -22.82
N LYS A 152 -0.26 6.67 -22.19
CA LYS A 152 -1.60 7.06 -21.77
C LYS A 152 -2.04 6.27 -20.54
N HIS A 153 -2.75 6.94 -19.64
CA HIS A 153 -3.50 6.35 -18.55
C HIS A 153 -4.91 6.92 -18.55
N THR A 154 -5.91 6.07 -18.56
CA THR A 154 -7.32 6.47 -18.48
C THR A 154 -7.89 6.01 -17.15
N HIS A 155 -8.39 6.93 -16.36
CA HIS A 155 -9.13 6.69 -15.12
C HIS A 155 -10.61 6.96 -15.34
N ARG A 156 -11.47 5.98 -15.07
CA ARG A 156 -12.92 6.11 -15.17
C ARG A 156 -13.59 5.79 -13.85
N GLU A 157 -14.44 6.71 -13.38
CA GLU A 157 -15.39 6.46 -12.29
C GLU A 157 -16.79 6.22 -12.87
N TYR A 158 -17.36 5.06 -12.60
CA TYR A 158 -18.68 4.66 -13.06
C TYR A 158 -19.75 5.23 -12.11
N GLY A 159 -20.74 5.92 -12.68
CA GLY A 159 -21.77 6.63 -11.91
C GLY A 159 -21.44 8.09 -11.60
N ASN A 160 -20.22 8.55 -11.85
CA ASN A 160 -19.85 9.97 -11.75
C ASN A 160 -18.75 10.35 -12.75
N ASP A 161 -19.14 10.62 -13.99
CA ASP A 161 -18.22 10.97 -15.09
C ASP A 161 -17.33 12.20 -14.79
N ASN A 162 -17.76 13.09 -13.87
CA ASN A 162 -16.98 14.27 -13.47
C ASN A 162 -15.62 13.95 -12.87
N TYR A 163 -15.40 12.71 -12.44
CA TYR A 163 -14.13 12.23 -11.89
C TYR A 163 -13.37 11.31 -12.85
N SER A 164 -13.78 11.28 -14.14
CA SER A 164 -13.08 10.51 -15.16
C SER A 164 -12.03 11.37 -15.86
N TYR A 165 -10.80 10.86 -15.97
CA TYR A 165 -9.65 11.56 -16.52
C TYR A 165 -8.87 10.68 -17.46
N GLU A 166 -8.23 11.31 -18.47
CA GLU A 166 -7.24 10.70 -19.34
C GLU A 166 -5.95 11.52 -19.28
N TYR A 167 -4.83 10.85 -18.98
CA TYR A 167 -3.50 11.42 -18.95
C TYR A 167 -2.76 10.96 -20.19
N ARG A 168 -2.16 11.90 -20.95
CA ARG A 168 -1.28 11.60 -22.09
C ARG A 168 0.11 12.10 -21.78
N TYR A 169 1.09 11.24 -21.98
CA TYR A 169 2.50 11.46 -21.63
C TYR A 169 3.31 11.59 -22.90
N GLU A 170 4.13 12.63 -22.97
CA GLU A 170 5.05 12.89 -24.08
C GLU A 170 6.48 12.93 -23.54
N TYR A 171 7.43 12.43 -24.32
CA TYR A 171 8.83 12.32 -23.96
C TYR A 171 9.69 13.04 -25.02
N ASP A 172 10.87 13.51 -24.61
CA ASP A 172 11.84 14.10 -25.52
C ASP A 172 12.69 13.00 -26.21
N LYS A 173 13.58 13.44 -27.11
CA LYS A 173 14.46 12.56 -27.87
C LYS A 173 15.44 11.75 -26.99
N SER A 174 15.63 12.14 -25.76
CA SER A 174 16.46 11.46 -24.76
C SER A 174 15.63 10.58 -23.81
N ASN A 175 14.38 10.29 -24.15
CA ASN A 175 13.43 9.53 -23.33
C ASN A 175 13.23 10.15 -21.94
N ARG A 176 13.36 11.47 -21.82
CA ARG A 176 13.02 12.19 -20.60
C ARG A 176 11.59 12.69 -20.73
N PHE A 177 10.91 12.69 -19.60
CA PHE A 177 9.56 13.22 -19.51
C PHE A 177 9.49 14.69 -20.00
N ALA A 178 8.62 15.00 -20.95
CA ALA A 178 8.51 16.31 -21.55
C ALA A 178 7.17 17.00 -21.26
N LYS A 179 6.05 16.27 -21.33
CA LYS A 179 4.72 16.84 -21.13
C LYS A 179 3.73 15.81 -20.60
N ILE A 180 2.81 16.23 -19.75
CA ILE A 180 1.55 15.54 -19.43
C ILE A 180 0.39 16.42 -19.86
N SER A 181 -0.55 15.87 -20.63
CA SER A 181 -1.84 16.49 -20.90
C SER A 181 -2.91 15.75 -20.12
N VAL A 182 -3.76 16.50 -19.43
CA VAL A 182 -4.87 15.98 -18.64
C VAL A 182 -6.16 16.34 -19.33
N TYR A 183 -6.90 15.33 -19.70
CA TYR A 183 -8.25 15.47 -20.25
C TYR A 183 -9.26 15.07 -19.20
N ARG A 184 -10.39 15.74 -19.17
CA ARG A 184 -11.52 15.45 -18.33
C ARG A 184 -12.69 14.99 -19.19
N TYR A 185 -13.52 14.09 -18.67
CA TYR A 185 -14.70 13.62 -19.37
C TYR A 185 -15.93 14.44 -18.96
N ASN A 186 -16.71 14.89 -19.97
CA ASN A 186 -18.03 15.48 -19.80
C ASN A 186 -18.79 15.31 -21.13
N GLY A 187 -19.37 14.10 -21.34
CA GLY A 187 -19.96 13.74 -22.65
C GLY A 187 -18.94 13.56 -23.78
N GLY A 188 -17.66 13.86 -23.51
CA GLY A 188 -16.51 13.74 -24.40
C GLY A 188 -15.26 14.19 -23.67
N TRP A 189 -14.07 13.78 -24.16
CA TRP A 189 -12.80 14.19 -23.60
C TRP A 189 -12.43 15.60 -24.04
N TYR A 190 -12.16 16.51 -23.09
CA TYR A 190 -11.64 17.85 -23.38
C TYR A 190 -10.37 18.12 -22.57
N LEU A 191 -9.44 18.89 -23.14
CA LEU A 191 -8.20 19.29 -22.47
C LEU A 191 -8.52 20.17 -21.28
N TYR A 192 -8.18 19.68 -20.08
CA TYR A 192 -8.43 20.37 -18.82
C TYR A 192 -7.21 21.19 -18.37
N SER A 193 -6.04 20.56 -18.38
CA SER A 193 -4.75 21.19 -18.04
C SER A 193 -3.61 20.39 -18.67
N TYR A 194 -2.41 20.97 -18.69
CA TYR A 194 -1.21 20.24 -19.08
C TYR A 194 0.03 20.80 -18.41
N TRP A 195 1.05 19.96 -18.29
CA TRP A 195 2.38 20.31 -17.82
C TRP A 195 3.38 20.24 -18.93
N THR A 196 4.36 21.15 -18.89
CA THR A 196 5.52 21.10 -19.77
C THR A 196 6.78 21.18 -18.93
N ALA A 197 7.64 20.17 -19.03
CA ALA A 197 8.95 20.20 -18.40
C ALA A 197 9.79 21.33 -18.99
N LYS A 198 10.52 22.04 -18.14
CA LYS A 198 11.39 23.16 -18.50
C LYS A 198 12.84 22.89 -18.18
N GLU A 199 13.09 22.14 -17.11
CA GLU A 199 14.43 21.80 -16.66
C GLU A 199 14.46 20.36 -16.16
N TRP A 200 15.63 19.72 -16.28
CA TRP A 200 15.90 18.36 -15.80
C TRP A 200 17.17 18.37 -14.97
N ASP A 201 17.24 17.49 -13.97
CA ASP A 201 18.49 17.25 -13.24
C ASP A 201 19.46 16.35 -14.00
N SER A 202 20.61 16.07 -13.43
CA SER A 202 21.65 15.22 -14.01
C SER A 202 21.22 13.76 -14.22
N LEU A 203 20.17 13.30 -13.56
CA LEU A 203 19.59 11.96 -13.69
C LEU A 203 18.50 11.90 -14.76
N GLY A 204 18.14 13.04 -15.34
CA GLY A 204 17.04 13.17 -16.30
C GLY A 204 15.66 13.22 -15.65
N SER A 205 15.57 13.43 -14.34
CA SER A 205 14.31 13.74 -13.67
C SER A 205 13.92 15.19 -13.93
N VAL A 206 12.63 15.48 -14.05
CA VAL A 206 12.17 16.86 -14.18
C VAL A 206 12.47 17.62 -12.89
N SER A 207 13.22 18.71 -12.98
CA SER A 207 13.49 19.61 -11.86
C SER A 207 12.59 20.84 -11.86
N LYS A 208 11.99 21.16 -13.02
CA LYS A 208 11.03 22.26 -13.13
C LYS A 208 10.03 22.01 -14.24
N PHE A 209 8.76 22.30 -13.96
CA PHE A 209 7.73 22.33 -14.99
C PHE A 209 6.76 23.50 -14.78
N TRP A 210 6.09 23.88 -15.87
CA TRP A 210 5.01 24.84 -15.86
C TRP A 210 3.69 24.13 -16.08
N GLU A 211 2.70 24.47 -15.30
CA GLU A 211 1.32 24.02 -15.48
C GLU A 211 0.50 25.08 -16.20
N TYR A 212 -0.31 24.62 -17.14
CA TYR A 212 -1.20 25.45 -17.95
C TYR A 212 -2.62 24.92 -17.80
N ASN A 213 -3.60 25.83 -17.82
CA ASN A 213 -5.01 25.45 -18.01
C ASN A 213 -5.30 25.10 -19.47
N GLY A 214 -6.53 24.64 -19.75
CA GLY A 214 -6.97 24.28 -21.10
C GLY A 214 -6.96 25.45 -22.12
N GLN A 215 -6.84 26.71 -21.65
CA GLN A 215 -6.71 27.89 -22.48
C GLN A 215 -5.26 28.39 -22.67
N ASN A 216 -4.28 27.54 -22.39
CA ASN A 216 -2.84 27.83 -22.48
C ASN A 216 -2.32 28.94 -21.55
N LYS A 217 -3.05 29.26 -20.48
CA LYS A 217 -2.60 30.21 -19.46
C LYS A 217 -1.82 29.46 -18.38
N VAL A 218 -0.62 29.95 -18.03
CA VAL A 218 0.18 29.42 -16.92
C VAL A 218 -0.58 29.61 -15.61
N THR A 219 -0.78 28.53 -14.87
CA THR A 219 -1.45 28.52 -13.57
C THR A 219 -0.45 28.49 -12.42
N CYS A 220 0.62 27.71 -12.56
CA CYS A 220 1.71 27.68 -11.58
C CYS A 220 3.01 27.18 -12.21
N ILE A 221 4.10 27.37 -11.46
CA ILE A 221 5.42 26.79 -11.70
C ILE A 221 5.72 25.85 -10.55
N VAL A 222 6.22 24.67 -10.88
CA VAL A 222 6.58 23.65 -9.87
C VAL A 222 8.06 23.35 -10.01
N ASN A 223 8.78 23.46 -8.89
CA ASN A 223 10.18 23.06 -8.77
C ASN A 223 10.27 21.78 -7.95
N LEU A 224 11.09 20.85 -8.41
CA LEU A 224 11.28 19.53 -7.81
C LEU A 224 12.77 19.30 -7.49
N THR A 225 13.03 18.67 -6.37
CA THR A 225 14.38 18.24 -5.97
C THR A 225 14.37 16.72 -5.84
N SER A 226 15.24 16.02 -6.57
CA SER A 226 15.33 14.56 -6.52
C SER A 226 16.18 14.07 -5.35
N SER A 227 16.03 12.79 -5.00
CA SER A 227 16.72 12.09 -3.91
C SER A 227 17.99 11.39 -4.35
N GLY A 228 18.56 11.71 -5.53
CA GLY A 228 19.67 10.95 -6.11
C GLY A 228 19.26 9.69 -6.88
N SER A 229 17.96 9.40 -6.96
CA SER A 229 17.36 8.39 -7.84
C SER A 229 16.42 9.05 -8.83
N ARG A 230 16.37 8.55 -10.07
CA ARG A 230 15.52 9.11 -11.12
C ARG A 230 14.05 9.09 -10.71
N ASN A 231 13.36 10.23 -10.86
CA ASN A 231 11.94 10.43 -10.56
C ASN A 231 11.54 10.17 -9.08
N ARG A 232 12.52 10.13 -8.17
CA ARG A 232 12.28 10.06 -6.74
C ARG A 232 12.60 11.41 -6.11
N TYR A 233 11.58 12.13 -5.68
CA TYR A 233 11.72 13.51 -5.21
C TYR A 233 11.69 13.60 -3.69
N THR A 234 12.49 14.51 -3.13
CA THR A 234 12.50 14.84 -1.69
C THR A 234 11.81 16.15 -1.39
N LYS A 235 11.65 17.01 -2.39
CA LYS A 235 11.01 18.32 -2.22
C LYS A 235 10.28 18.75 -3.47
N MET A 236 9.14 19.42 -3.27
CA MET A 236 8.40 20.15 -4.28
C MET A 236 8.07 21.55 -3.75
N THR A 237 8.18 22.55 -4.61
CA THR A 237 7.75 23.92 -4.31
C THR A 237 6.84 24.40 -5.43
N ILE A 238 5.63 24.84 -5.09
CA ILE A 238 4.65 25.42 -6.01
C ILE A 238 4.70 26.94 -5.90
N VAL A 239 4.88 27.59 -7.04
CA VAL A 239 4.96 29.03 -7.18
C VAL A 239 3.80 29.51 -8.06
N ASN A 240 3.06 30.51 -7.61
CA ASN A 240 1.95 31.08 -8.39
C ASN A 240 2.44 32.01 -9.53
N SER A 241 1.51 32.52 -10.32
CA SER A 241 1.81 33.46 -11.44
C SER A 241 2.43 34.79 -10.99
N SER A 242 2.35 35.13 -9.70
CA SER A 242 2.99 36.31 -9.11
C SER A 242 4.37 36.01 -8.50
N ASN A 243 4.94 34.83 -8.82
CA ASN A 243 6.24 34.36 -8.33
C ASN A 243 6.32 34.18 -6.79
N GLN A 244 5.20 33.93 -6.13
CA GLN A 244 5.14 33.67 -4.70
C GLN A 244 5.04 32.16 -4.46
N THR A 245 5.83 31.64 -3.52
CA THR A 245 5.69 30.26 -3.06
C THR A 245 4.39 30.11 -2.29
N VAL A 246 3.51 29.22 -2.79
CA VAL A 246 2.20 28.96 -2.19
C VAL A 246 2.14 27.64 -1.46
N ARG A 247 3.04 26.71 -1.81
CA ARG A 247 3.14 25.42 -1.14
C ARG A 247 4.55 24.85 -1.25
N THR A 248 4.99 24.18 -0.20
CA THR A 248 6.18 23.33 -0.19
C THR A 248 5.82 21.97 0.41
N ASP A 249 6.17 20.89 -0.29
CA ASP A 249 6.08 19.51 0.20
C ASP A 249 7.48 18.94 0.33
N THR A 250 7.70 18.11 1.36
CA THR A 250 8.92 17.32 1.50
C THR A 250 8.60 15.86 1.72
N TRP A 251 9.43 14.99 1.19
CA TRP A 251 9.28 13.54 1.28
C TRP A 251 10.55 12.91 1.83
N SER A 252 10.40 11.89 2.66
CA SER A 252 11.47 11.01 3.09
C SER A 252 11.13 9.56 2.77
N TYR A 253 12.17 8.75 2.60
CA TYR A 253 12.05 7.36 2.19
C TYR A 253 12.76 6.46 3.20
N ASP A 254 12.26 5.23 3.36
CA ASP A 254 12.95 4.20 4.14
C ASP A 254 14.14 3.60 3.35
N SER A 255 14.86 2.67 3.96
CA SER A 255 16.02 2.00 3.35
C SER A 255 15.66 1.17 2.10
N ASN A 256 14.40 0.78 1.94
CA ASN A 256 13.90 0.03 0.78
C ASN A 256 13.35 0.96 -0.32
N GLY A 257 13.32 2.27 -0.05
CA GLY A 257 12.86 3.29 -0.99
C GLY A 257 11.35 3.52 -0.95
N HIS A 258 10.61 3.00 0.02
CA HIS A 258 9.20 3.33 0.20
C HIS A 258 9.06 4.72 0.83
N LEU A 259 7.99 5.42 0.48
CA LEU A 259 7.66 6.71 1.09
C LEU A 259 7.38 6.53 2.59
N ALA A 260 8.30 6.99 3.43
CA ALA A 260 8.22 6.84 4.89
C ALA A 260 7.64 8.08 5.58
N GLY A 261 7.82 9.26 4.99
CA GLY A 261 7.34 10.50 5.57
C GLY A 261 7.03 11.58 4.56
N TRP A 262 6.10 12.44 4.92
CA TRP A 262 5.69 13.58 4.14
C TRP A 262 5.32 14.75 5.05
N THR A 263 5.71 15.96 4.64
CA THR A 263 5.29 17.21 5.29
C THR A 263 4.90 18.21 4.23
N ASN A 264 3.97 19.11 4.55
CA ASN A 264 3.67 20.24 3.70
C ASN A 264 3.58 21.55 4.50
N SER A 265 3.78 22.65 3.80
CA SER A 265 3.46 23.99 4.25
C SER A 265 2.76 24.74 3.13
N GLY A 266 1.67 25.43 3.46
CA GLY A 266 0.89 26.21 2.49
C GLY A 266 -0.34 25.50 1.95
N ASN A 267 -1.05 26.20 1.05
CA ASN A 267 -2.30 25.76 0.45
C ASN A 267 -2.13 25.56 -1.06
N SER A 268 -2.56 24.40 -1.57
CA SER A 268 -2.49 24.07 -3.00
C SER A 268 -3.83 24.25 -3.73
N ASN A 269 -4.89 24.69 -3.04
CA ASN A 269 -6.19 24.87 -3.65
C ASN A 269 -6.14 25.88 -4.80
N GLY A 270 -6.35 25.38 -6.03
CA GLY A 270 -6.38 26.20 -7.23
C GLY A 270 -5.03 26.41 -7.94
N TYR A 271 -3.91 25.88 -7.42
CA TYR A 271 -2.58 26.15 -7.99
C TYR A 271 -1.99 25.00 -8.80
N SER A 272 -2.35 23.74 -8.54
CA SER A 272 -1.92 22.61 -9.35
C SER A 272 -3.04 21.60 -9.52
N ASN A 273 -3.67 21.62 -10.69
CA ASN A 273 -4.71 20.65 -11.03
C ASN A 273 -4.13 19.25 -11.21
N VAL A 274 -2.95 19.14 -11.82
CA VAL A 274 -2.33 17.84 -12.10
C VAL A 274 -1.87 17.15 -10.83
N LEU A 275 -1.24 17.88 -9.89
CA LEU A 275 -0.88 17.33 -8.59
C LEU A 275 -2.12 16.94 -7.78
N ARG A 276 -3.16 17.75 -7.82
CA ARG A 276 -4.42 17.49 -7.13
C ARG A 276 -5.13 16.24 -7.67
N LEU A 277 -5.17 16.08 -8.99
CA LEU A 277 -5.76 14.90 -9.64
C LEU A 277 -4.94 13.64 -9.36
N SER A 278 -3.63 13.77 -9.41
CA SER A 278 -2.73 12.67 -9.13
C SER A 278 -2.73 12.24 -7.65
N SER A 279 -3.10 13.09 -6.71
CA SER A 279 -3.17 12.73 -5.29
C SER A 279 -4.40 11.91 -4.91
N ASN A 280 -5.50 12.06 -5.63
CA ASN A 280 -6.72 11.27 -5.40
C ASN A 280 -6.64 9.87 -6.00
N ASN A 281 -5.76 9.67 -6.98
CA ASN A 281 -5.56 8.41 -7.68
C ASN A 281 -4.16 7.89 -7.35
N ASN A 282 -4.00 6.60 -7.11
CA ASN A 282 -2.71 5.96 -6.84
C ASN A 282 -1.67 6.31 -7.91
N ILE A 283 -0.95 7.42 -7.76
CA ILE A 283 0.08 7.87 -8.69
C ILE A 283 1.22 6.85 -8.76
N GLY A 284 1.43 6.09 -7.70
CA GLY A 284 2.59 5.22 -7.55
C GLY A 284 2.75 4.17 -8.64
N ALA A 285 1.67 3.67 -9.26
CA ALA A 285 1.78 2.55 -10.18
C ALA A 285 1.99 2.95 -11.65
N GLY A 286 1.66 4.16 -12.05
CA GLY A 286 1.62 4.47 -13.48
C GLY A 286 2.10 5.85 -13.90
N ASN A 287 2.42 6.77 -12.98
CA ASN A 287 2.87 8.10 -13.37
C ASN A 287 4.39 8.12 -13.60
N PRO A 288 4.88 8.32 -14.84
CA PRO A 288 6.31 8.29 -15.16
C PRO A 288 7.10 9.45 -14.55
N LEU A 289 6.41 10.47 -14.00
CA LEU A 289 7.05 11.58 -13.29
C LEU A 289 7.53 11.16 -11.90
N PHE A 290 6.88 10.17 -11.28
CA PHE A 290 7.19 9.73 -9.92
C PHE A 290 7.58 8.25 -9.89
N ASP A 291 8.54 7.91 -9.05
CA ASP A 291 8.87 6.53 -8.72
C ASP A 291 7.61 5.87 -8.11
N ARG A 292 7.38 4.59 -8.42
CA ARG A 292 6.25 3.79 -7.93
C ARG A 292 6.12 3.77 -6.40
N HIS A 293 7.20 4.07 -5.68
CA HIS A 293 7.24 4.13 -4.22
C HIS A 293 6.92 5.52 -3.65
N CYS A 294 6.76 6.54 -4.52
CA CYS A 294 6.38 7.90 -4.11
C CYS A 294 4.91 7.99 -3.71
N GLY A 295 4.37 7.12 -2.95
CA GLY A 295 3.08 7.13 -2.27
C GLY A 295 1.99 8.14 -2.69
N LYS A 296 0.88 8.10 -2.02
CA LYS A 296 -0.21 9.06 -2.25
C LYS A 296 0.21 10.45 -1.77
N PHE A 297 0.11 11.46 -2.64
CA PHE A 297 0.12 12.84 -2.18
C PHE A 297 -1.14 13.11 -1.36
N VAL A 298 -0.98 13.56 -0.13
CA VAL A 298 -2.11 13.98 0.68
C VAL A 298 -2.43 15.44 0.34
N THR A 299 -3.63 15.70 -0.17
CA THR A 299 -4.08 17.04 -0.57
C THR A 299 -5.01 17.70 0.45
N ASP A 300 -5.29 17.06 1.56
CA ASP A 300 -6.06 17.68 2.63
C ASP A 300 -5.20 18.74 3.33
N ASP A 301 -5.61 20.00 3.21
CA ASP A 301 -4.90 21.14 3.82
C ASP A 301 -4.86 21.06 5.36
N LYS A 302 -5.68 20.23 5.98
CA LYS A 302 -5.66 19.95 7.43
C LYS A 302 -4.56 18.98 7.84
N ILE A 303 -3.98 18.25 6.89
CA ILE A 303 -2.91 17.30 7.13
C ILE A 303 -1.59 17.96 6.73
N THR A 304 -0.78 18.33 7.72
CA THR A 304 0.53 18.97 7.50
C THR A 304 1.69 17.99 7.52
N SER A 305 1.48 16.80 8.06
CA SER A 305 2.47 15.73 8.05
C SER A 305 1.83 14.35 7.99
N ALA A 306 2.50 13.41 7.37
CA ALA A 306 2.15 11.99 7.42
C ALA A 306 3.42 11.14 7.52
N SER A 307 3.32 10.02 8.21
CA SER A 307 4.33 8.97 8.17
C SER A 307 3.67 7.63 7.86
N ILE A 308 4.38 6.81 7.10
CA ILE A 308 3.92 5.50 6.64
C ILE A 308 5.00 4.49 6.99
N LYS A 309 4.62 3.42 7.67
CA LYS A 309 5.52 2.31 7.97
C LYS A 309 5.16 1.12 7.09
N PHE A 310 6.17 0.56 6.46
CA PHE A 310 6.05 -0.63 5.63
C PHE A 310 6.67 -1.86 6.31
N GLN A 311 6.11 -3.01 6.01
CA GLN A 311 6.68 -4.32 6.33
C GLN A 311 6.37 -5.27 5.17
N ASN A 312 7.40 -5.85 4.54
CA ASN A 312 7.27 -6.74 3.38
C ASN A 312 6.38 -6.12 2.28
N ASP A 313 6.67 -4.88 1.88
CA ASP A 313 5.96 -4.09 0.87
C ASP A 313 4.49 -3.75 1.19
N GLU A 314 3.99 -4.08 2.38
CA GLU A 314 2.65 -3.70 2.84
C GLU A 314 2.70 -2.56 3.85
N VAL A 315 1.72 -1.66 3.77
CA VAL A 315 1.55 -0.59 4.75
C VAL A 315 1.02 -1.15 6.06
N VAL A 316 1.83 -1.07 7.12
CA VAL A 316 1.45 -1.59 8.45
C VAL A 316 1.06 -0.50 9.46
N GLU A 317 1.45 0.74 9.24
CA GLU A 317 1.02 1.86 10.08
C GLU A 317 0.95 3.15 9.26
N ILE A 318 -0.08 3.97 9.52
CA ILE A 318 -0.21 5.31 8.97
C ILE A 318 -0.43 6.29 10.12
N ARG A 319 0.37 7.37 10.14
CA ARG A 319 0.18 8.52 11.03
C ARG A 319 -0.09 9.78 10.21
N GLN A 320 -0.94 10.65 10.73
CA GLN A 320 -1.19 11.98 10.19
C GLN A 320 -1.11 12.99 11.34
N ASN A 321 -0.36 14.08 11.13
CA ASN A 321 -0.09 15.09 12.18
C ASN A 321 0.39 14.46 13.51
N ASN A 322 1.28 13.46 13.40
CA ASN A 322 1.82 12.62 14.49
C ASN A 322 0.80 11.71 15.20
N GLN A 323 -0.48 11.75 14.86
CA GLN A 323 -1.48 10.84 15.39
C GLN A 323 -1.56 9.58 14.52
N ARG A 324 -1.51 8.39 15.12
CA ARG A 324 -1.75 7.14 14.42
C ARG A 324 -3.23 7.06 14.02
N ILE A 325 -3.51 6.82 12.74
CA ILE A 325 -4.89 6.71 12.21
C ILE A 325 -5.30 5.29 11.94
N SER A 326 -4.35 4.44 11.62
CA SER A 326 -4.57 3.01 11.40
C SER A 326 -3.29 2.21 11.56
N TYR A 327 -3.45 0.94 11.90
CA TYR A 327 -2.39 -0.06 11.81
C TYR A 327 -2.96 -1.37 11.25
N THR A 328 -2.08 -2.16 10.65
CA THR A 328 -2.44 -3.40 9.97
C THR A 328 -1.53 -4.53 10.44
N ASN A 329 -2.13 -5.65 10.80
CA ASN A 329 -1.42 -6.87 11.17
C ASN A 329 -1.60 -7.93 10.08
N GLN A 330 -0.51 -8.61 9.72
CA GLN A 330 -0.62 -9.80 8.88
C GLN A 330 -1.16 -10.96 9.72
N GLU A 331 -2.26 -11.57 9.28
CA GLU A 331 -2.89 -12.71 9.95
C GLU A 331 -2.47 -14.05 9.38
N SER A 332 -2.20 -14.10 8.06
CA SER A 332 -1.75 -15.32 7.40
C SER A 332 -0.91 -15.06 6.15
N MET A 333 -0.17 -16.08 5.74
CA MET A 333 0.54 -16.15 4.47
C MET A 333 0.56 -17.61 4.03
N GLY A 334 0.25 -17.89 2.77
CA GLY A 334 0.22 -19.25 2.23
C GLY A 334 0.18 -19.26 0.70
N MET A 335 0.11 -20.46 0.14
CA MET A 335 -0.08 -20.68 -1.30
C MET A 335 -1.47 -21.25 -1.53
N ASN A 336 -2.22 -20.65 -2.46
CA ASN A 336 -3.53 -21.21 -2.84
C ASN A 336 -3.38 -22.38 -3.85
N GLY A 337 -4.51 -23.03 -4.17
CA GLY A 337 -4.54 -24.17 -5.11
C GLY A 337 -4.05 -23.88 -6.54
N SER A 338 -3.88 -22.59 -6.89
CA SER A 338 -3.32 -22.12 -8.17
C SER A 338 -1.83 -21.76 -8.08
N ASN A 339 -1.16 -22.09 -6.98
CA ASN A 339 0.22 -21.69 -6.67
C ASN A 339 0.45 -20.17 -6.63
N ASN A 340 -0.59 -19.41 -6.36
CA ASN A 340 -0.49 -17.97 -6.05
C ASN A 340 -0.22 -17.77 -4.57
N LEU A 341 0.69 -16.86 -4.25
CA LEU A 341 0.89 -16.42 -2.87
C LEU A 341 -0.36 -15.69 -2.39
N THR A 342 -0.82 -16.02 -1.19
CA THR A 342 -1.91 -15.31 -0.51
C THR A 342 -1.42 -14.73 0.81
N ARG A 343 -1.88 -13.53 1.14
CA ARG A 343 -1.62 -12.89 2.44
C ARG A 343 -2.92 -12.29 2.96
N THR A 344 -3.19 -12.48 4.24
CA THR A 344 -4.37 -11.89 4.89
C THR A 344 -3.92 -10.88 5.94
N PHE A 345 -4.60 -9.76 5.98
CA PHE A 345 -4.32 -8.65 6.89
C PHE A 345 -5.58 -8.20 7.60
N ALA A 346 -5.46 -7.83 8.87
CA ALA A 346 -6.51 -7.13 9.60
C ALA A 346 -6.07 -5.68 9.86
N THR A 347 -6.92 -4.73 9.52
CA THR A 347 -6.71 -3.30 9.74
C THR A 347 -7.58 -2.79 10.88
N TYR A 348 -6.98 -1.98 11.74
CA TYR A 348 -7.58 -1.45 12.96
C TYR A 348 -7.47 0.08 12.99
N THR A 349 -8.37 0.74 13.73
CA THR A 349 -8.22 2.15 14.13
C THR A 349 -7.13 2.29 15.18
N ASP A 350 -6.73 3.51 15.52
CA ASP A 350 -5.77 3.78 16.61
C ASP A 350 -6.25 3.23 17.96
N GLY A 351 -7.56 3.29 18.24
CA GLY A 351 -8.18 2.73 19.45
C GLY A 351 -8.36 1.20 19.45
N GLY A 352 -7.78 0.48 18.47
CA GLY A 352 -7.85 -0.97 18.40
C GLY A 352 -9.14 -1.56 17.85
N ASN A 353 -10.09 -0.71 17.39
CA ASN A 353 -11.32 -1.21 16.78
C ASN A 353 -11.02 -1.76 15.38
N PHE A 354 -11.49 -2.98 15.11
CA PHE A 354 -11.42 -3.61 13.81
C PHE A 354 -12.12 -2.75 12.74
N ARG A 355 -11.48 -2.57 11.60
CA ARG A 355 -12.05 -1.86 10.44
C ARG A 355 -12.46 -2.81 9.34
N TYR A 356 -11.50 -3.57 8.84
CA TYR A 356 -11.71 -4.54 7.77
C TYR A 356 -10.57 -5.56 7.71
N ARG A 357 -10.85 -6.70 7.10
CA ARG A 357 -9.86 -7.72 6.73
C ARG A 357 -9.58 -7.62 5.23
N THR A 358 -8.34 -7.82 4.85
CA THR A 358 -7.91 -7.84 3.45
C THR A 358 -7.27 -9.18 3.11
N LEU A 359 -7.76 -9.84 2.08
CA LEU A 359 -7.08 -10.95 1.41
C LEU A 359 -6.42 -10.42 0.14
N VAL A 360 -5.12 -10.62 0.00
CA VAL A 360 -4.35 -10.26 -1.19
C VAL A 360 -3.84 -11.53 -1.85
N GLU A 361 -4.06 -11.63 -3.15
CA GLU A 361 -3.59 -12.72 -4.00
C GLU A 361 -2.52 -12.18 -4.95
N TYR A 362 -1.40 -12.90 -5.05
CA TYR A 362 -0.26 -12.51 -5.87
C TYR A 362 0.11 -13.64 -6.81
N PHE A 363 0.45 -13.35 -8.03
CA PHE A 363 1.10 -14.33 -8.90
C PHE A 363 2.62 -14.12 -8.90
N LYS A 364 3.36 -15.21 -9.11
CA LYS A 364 4.81 -15.16 -9.27
C LYS A 364 5.16 -14.64 -10.65
N TYR A 365 5.82 -13.48 -10.68
CA TYR A 365 6.33 -12.92 -11.92
C TYR A 365 7.61 -13.68 -12.34
N LYS A 366 7.61 -14.22 -13.54
CA LYS A 366 8.82 -14.83 -14.12
C LYS A 366 9.68 -13.69 -14.68
N ASN A 367 10.83 -13.44 -14.06
CA ASN A 367 11.88 -12.63 -14.68
C ASN A 367 12.45 -13.33 -15.90
#